data_ff853432088e92e9fda6b4802dc8a9cb
#
_entry.id   ff853432088e92e9fda6b4802dc8a9cb
#
_cell.length_a   1.000
_cell.length_b   1.000
_cell.length_c   1.000
_cell.angle_alpha   90.00
_cell.angle_beta   90.00
_cell.angle_gamma   90.00
#
_symmetry.space_group_name_H-M   'P 1'
#
loop_
_entity.id
_entity.type
_entity.pdbx_description
1 polymer ?
#
loop_
_entity_poly.entity_id
_entity_poly.type
_entity_poly.pdbx_seq_one_letter_code
_entity_poly.pdbx_strand_id
1 'polypeptide(L)'
;RSHHEGIMASLAGPDAAVLRGPRLDPLAERFVALPPRFGGVGFTRGERVADAAFFAAFALEWAHVLRLFPEVITERALTDAVAGVGRLGAVKLARERLQRESDQVQVMLAGIADNEMLPAGVVRTPVEIPTLDDVRQGPIKGLQKWLASISATRDSLQLRELVMLGDDNTRAWYHSVASPDSVANDFWRVIPSYQTVQVSPTHFPIAARMHLLQRQPVLAAIHSCRKCQQEVDQEGMHFMQCRPRKDMGLGDPFSAVHDALVREVASALRKVYPGGVGLSR
;
A
#
# COMPACT_ATOMS: atom_id res chain seq x y z
N ARG A 1 8.50 -20.17 8.95
CA ARG A 1 8.57 -19.14 7.89
C ARG A 1 7.35 -18.28 8.02
N SER A 2 7.52 -16.95 8.13
CA SER A 2 6.40 -16.05 8.25
C SER A 2 5.59 -16.03 6.95
N HIS A 3 4.30 -15.75 7.04
CA HIS A 3 3.43 -15.59 5.86
C HIS A 3 3.99 -14.55 4.88
N HIS A 4 4.64 -13.51 5.42
CA HIS A 4 5.36 -12.48 4.67
C HIS A 4 6.51 -13.06 3.82
N GLU A 5 7.35 -13.96 4.38
CA GLU A 5 8.43 -14.63 3.61
C GLU A 5 7.88 -15.50 2.48
N GLY A 6 6.72 -16.13 2.68
CA GLY A 6 6.04 -16.92 1.65
C GLY A 6 5.58 -16.06 0.48
N ILE A 7 4.98 -14.91 0.76
CA ILE A 7 4.54 -13.96 -0.28
C ILE A 7 5.74 -13.37 -1.01
N MET A 8 6.79 -12.99 -0.29
CA MET A 8 8.01 -12.46 -0.88
C MET A 8 8.73 -13.49 -1.76
N ALA A 9 8.73 -14.76 -1.34
CA ALA A 9 9.23 -15.86 -2.16
C ALA A 9 8.37 -16.08 -3.43
N SER A 10 7.06 -15.91 -3.32
CA SER A 10 6.13 -15.98 -4.46
C SER A 10 6.35 -14.84 -5.47
N LEU A 11 6.62 -13.62 -4.99
CA LEU A 11 6.97 -12.47 -5.84
C LEU A 11 8.33 -12.66 -6.52
N ALA A 12 9.23 -13.43 -5.93
CA ALA A 12 10.54 -13.75 -6.49
C ALA A 12 10.49 -14.76 -7.66
N GLY A 13 9.39 -15.53 -7.79
CA GLY A 13 9.21 -16.56 -8.82
C GLY A 13 9.92 -17.89 -8.52
N PRO A 14 9.75 -18.92 -9.38
CA PRO A 14 10.30 -20.27 -9.15
C PRO A 14 11.82 -20.35 -9.09
N ASP A 15 12.52 -19.38 -9.66
CA ASP A 15 13.99 -19.28 -9.60
C ASP A 15 14.51 -18.60 -8.33
N ALA A 16 13.65 -18.36 -7.35
CA ALA A 16 14.02 -17.72 -6.07
C ALA A 16 15.13 -18.46 -5.31
N ALA A 17 15.32 -19.75 -5.56
CA ALA A 17 16.43 -20.53 -5.00
C ALA A 17 17.79 -20.14 -5.59
N VAL A 18 17.81 -19.70 -6.85
CA VAL A 18 19.00 -19.18 -7.55
C VAL A 18 19.12 -17.68 -7.33
N LEU A 19 17.99 -17.01 -7.25
CA LEU A 19 17.84 -15.58 -6.93
C LEU A 19 17.59 -15.43 -5.42
N ARG A 20 18.56 -15.77 -4.60
CA ARG A 20 18.76 -15.02 -3.33
C ARG A 20 19.08 -13.57 -3.72
N GLY A 21 18.15 -13.04 -4.51
CA GLY A 21 18.16 -11.65 -4.90
C GLY A 21 18.11 -10.75 -3.68
N PRO A 22 18.56 -9.52 -3.80
CA PRO A 22 18.59 -8.57 -2.70
C PRO A 22 17.19 -8.54 -2.07
N ARG A 23 17.16 -8.40 -0.75
CA ARG A 23 15.95 -8.03 0.00
C ARG A 23 15.29 -6.90 -0.77
N LEU A 24 13.96 -6.84 -0.77
CA LEU A 24 13.27 -5.68 -1.31
C LEU A 24 13.95 -4.43 -0.80
N ASP A 25 14.10 -3.45 -1.68
CA ASP A 25 14.49 -2.11 -1.27
C ASP A 25 13.61 -1.71 -0.07
N PRO A 26 14.16 -1.11 0.98
CA PRO A 26 13.41 -0.65 2.15
C PRO A 26 12.19 0.20 1.80
N LEU A 27 12.25 0.95 0.71
CA LEU A 27 11.15 1.75 0.18
C LEU A 27 10.02 0.86 -0.36
N ALA A 28 10.34 -0.14 -1.18
CA ALA A 28 9.37 -1.11 -1.69
C ALA A 28 8.78 -1.96 -0.57
N GLU A 29 9.56 -2.34 0.43
CA GLU A 29 9.08 -3.09 1.60
C GLU A 29 8.04 -2.30 2.40
N ARG A 30 8.25 -1.00 2.58
CA ARG A 30 7.28 -0.11 3.23
C ARG A 30 6.02 0.05 2.41
N PHE A 31 6.17 0.25 1.10
CA PHE A 31 5.03 0.37 0.19
C PHE A 31 4.17 -0.90 0.18
N VAL A 32 4.79 -2.08 0.12
CA VAL A 32 4.11 -3.38 0.18
C VAL A 32 3.30 -3.54 1.46
N ALA A 33 3.79 -3.01 2.59
CA ALA A 33 3.13 -3.10 3.88
C ALA A 33 1.96 -2.13 4.06
N LEU A 34 1.86 -1.07 3.24
CA LEU A 34 0.74 -0.13 3.32
C LEU A 34 -0.57 -0.77 2.83
N PRO A 35 -1.71 -0.49 3.50
CA PRO A 35 -3.02 -0.88 2.99
C PRO A 35 -3.33 -0.26 1.62
N PRO A 36 -4.15 -0.91 0.77
CA PRO A 36 -4.47 -0.41 -0.57
C PRO A 36 -5.07 1.01 -0.59
N ARG A 37 -5.85 1.39 0.42
CA ARG A 37 -6.40 2.74 0.55
C ARG A 37 -5.33 3.84 0.74
N PHE A 38 -4.12 3.44 1.17
CA PHE A 38 -2.94 4.30 1.28
C PHE A 38 -1.98 4.13 0.09
N GLY A 39 -2.45 3.56 -0.98
CA GLY A 39 -1.68 3.35 -2.19
C GLY A 39 -0.82 2.09 -2.19
N GLY A 40 -0.78 1.33 -1.10
CA GLY A 40 0.06 0.15 -0.97
C GLY A 40 -0.57 -1.15 -1.45
N VAL A 41 0.14 -2.26 -1.22
CA VAL A 41 -0.28 -3.60 -1.66
C VAL A 41 -1.17 -4.32 -0.64
N GLY A 42 -1.10 -3.95 0.63
CA GLY A 42 -1.97 -4.48 1.68
C GLY A 42 -1.37 -5.59 2.54
N PHE A 43 -0.10 -5.90 2.40
CA PHE A 43 0.59 -6.89 3.25
C PHE A 43 1.04 -6.29 4.58
N THR A 44 0.07 -5.81 5.36
CA THR A 44 0.31 -5.17 6.65
C THR A 44 0.93 -6.18 7.64
N ARG A 45 2.02 -5.80 8.29
CA ARG A 45 2.63 -6.60 9.34
C ARG A 45 1.73 -6.61 10.58
N GLY A 46 1.51 -7.79 11.17
CA GLY A 46 0.68 -7.93 12.37
C GLY A 46 1.14 -7.03 13.53
N GLU A 47 2.43 -6.86 13.70
CA GLU A 47 3.04 -5.99 14.72
C GLU A 47 2.55 -4.54 14.66
N ARG A 48 2.29 -4.03 13.44
CA ARG A 48 1.86 -2.65 13.21
C ARG A 48 0.40 -2.39 13.58
N VAL A 49 -0.42 -3.44 13.61
CA VAL A 49 -1.84 -3.33 13.94
C VAL A 49 -2.17 -3.95 15.29
N ALA A 50 -1.17 -4.51 15.99
CA ALA A 50 -1.38 -5.25 17.23
C ALA A 50 -2.00 -4.37 18.33
N ASP A 51 -1.45 -3.17 18.56
CA ASP A 51 -1.96 -2.26 19.59
C ASP A 51 -3.38 -1.77 19.24
N ALA A 52 -3.64 -1.47 17.96
CA ALA A 52 -4.97 -1.09 17.49
C ALA A 52 -5.99 -2.22 17.63
N ALA A 53 -5.61 -3.44 17.29
CA ALA A 53 -6.45 -4.62 17.42
C ALA A 53 -6.72 -4.94 18.91
N PHE A 54 -5.69 -4.88 19.74
CA PHE A 54 -5.79 -5.16 21.16
C PHE A 54 -6.67 -4.13 21.87
N PHE A 55 -6.44 -2.82 21.64
CA PHE A 55 -7.25 -1.77 22.26
C PHE A 55 -8.70 -1.79 21.74
N ALA A 56 -8.92 -2.06 20.45
CA ALA A 56 -10.27 -2.18 19.90
C ALA A 56 -11.01 -3.40 20.44
N ALA A 57 -10.34 -4.55 20.61
CA ALA A 57 -10.91 -5.72 21.24
C ALA A 57 -11.27 -5.45 22.72
N PHE A 58 -10.39 -4.78 23.46
CA PHE A 58 -10.67 -4.33 24.81
C PHE A 58 -11.92 -3.44 24.83
N ALA A 59 -11.99 -2.42 23.97
CA ALA A 59 -13.11 -1.50 23.90
C ALA A 59 -14.44 -2.22 23.57
N LEU A 60 -14.38 -3.21 22.68
CA LEU A 60 -15.57 -4.00 22.31
C LEU A 60 -16.07 -4.85 23.48
N GLU A 61 -15.19 -5.61 24.12
CA GLU A 61 -15.54 -6.52 25.21
C GLU A 61 -15.92 -5.75 26.49
N TRP A 62 -15.18 -4.69 26.81
CA TRP A 62 -15.34 -3.93 28.02
C TRP A 62 -16.40 -2.85 27.96
N ALA A 63 -16.88 -2.44 26.80
CA ALA A 63 -17.98 -1.48 26.71
C ALA A 63 -19.23 -1.92 27.51
N HIS A 64 -19.51 -3.21 27.52
CA HIS A 64 -20.59 -3.78 28.31
C HIS A 64 -20.25 -3.80 29.81
N VAL A 65 -19.06 -4.24 30.17
CA VAL A 65 -18.58 -4.28 31.57
C VAL A 65 -18.55 -2.89 32.19
N LEU A 66 -18.03 -1.89 31.45
CA LEU A 66 -17.97 -0.51 31.92
C LEU A 66 -19.34 0.12 32.14
N ARG A 67 -20.38 -0.31 31.39
CA ARG A 67 -21.76 0.15 31.62
C ARG A 67 -22.38 -0.46 32.85
N LEU A 68 -22.09 -1.73 33.12
CA LEU A 68 -22.65 -2.45 34.29
C LEU A 68 -21.92 -2.14 35.59
N PHE A 69 -20.60 -1.89 35.51
CA PHE A 69 -19.72 -1.73 36.66
C PHE A 69 -18.79 -0.53 36.46
N PRO A 70 -19.31 0.70 36.37
CA PRO A 70 -18.52 1.89 36.01
C PRO A 70 -17.40 2.23 37.02
N GLU A 71 -17.58 1.79 38.28
CA GLU A 71 -16.60 2.02 39.35
C GLU A 71 -15.41 1.05 39.30
N VAL A 72 -15.52 -0.07 38.61
CA VAL A 72 -14.46 -1.10 38.56
C VAL A 72 -13.28 -0.65 37.72
N ILE A 73 -13.56 0.02 36.60
CA ILE A 73 -12.54 0.54 35.70
C ILE A 73 -12.84 2.01 35.40
N THR A 74 -11.92 2.87 35.76
CA THR A 74 -11.99 4.32 35.53
C THR A 74 -10.80 4.78 34.71
N GLU A 75 -10.87 5.97 34.12
CA GLU A 75 -9.71 6.62 33.48
C GLU A 75 -8.52 6.71 34.44
N ARG A 76 -8.79 7.01 35.72
CA ARG A 76 -7.77 7.05 36.75
C ARG A 76 -7.12 5.67 36.96
N ALA A 77 -7.92 4.59 37.08
CA ALA A 77 -7.40 3.24 37.22
C ALA A 77 -6.55 2.81 36.02
N LEU A 78 -6.95 3.21 34.79
CA LEU A 78 -6.16 2.97 33.60
C LEU A 78 -4.86 3.80 33.61
N THR A 79 -4.93 5.08 34.02
CA THR A 79 -3.79 5.98 34.10
C THR A 79 -2.79 5.53 35.16
N ASP A 80 -3.28 5.09 36.31
CA ASP A 80 -2.46 4.63 37.45
C ASP A 80 -1.90 3.20 37.26
N ALA A 81 -2.44 2.43 36.29
CA ALA A 81 -1.95 1.09 36.00
C ALA A 81 -0.47 1.11 35.66
N VAL A 82 0.26 0.13 36.16
CA VAL A 82 1.68 -0.04 35.78
C VAL A 82 1.72 -0.56 34.36
N ALA A 83 2.36 0.19 33.45
CA ALA A 83 2.46 -0.17 32.06
C ALA A 83 3.16 -1.53 31.88
N GLY A 84 2.56 -2.41 31.08
CA GLY A 84 3.10 -3.75 30.82
C GLY A 84 2.78 -4.80 31.87
N VAL A 85 2.17 -4.43 33.01
CA VAL A 85 1.81 -5.37 34.08
C VAL A 85 0.29 -5.56 34.13
N GLY A 86 -0.14 -6.81 34.03
CA GLY A 86 -1.56 -7.18 34.06
C GLY A 86 -2.34 -6.70 32.82
N ARG A 87 -3.66 -6.95 32.81
CA ARG A 87 -4.50 -6.58 31.67
C ARG A 87 -4.65 -5.08 31.49
N LEU A 88 -4.87 -4.32 32.55
CA LEU A 88 -4.97 -2.86 32.47
C LEU A 88 -3.63 -2.22 32.09
N GLY A 89 -2.51 -2.75 32.57
CA GLY A 89 -1.18 -2.29 32.17
C GLY A 89 -0.94 -2.49 30.68
N ALA A 90 -1.34 -3.64 30.12
CA ALA A 90 -1.26 -3.89 28.69
C ALA A 90 -2.14 -2.94 27.87
N VAL A 91 -3.38 -2.66 28.33
CA VAL A 91 -4.30 -1.70 27.68
C VAL A 91 -3.72 -0.29 27.71
N LYS A 92 -3.20 0.13 28.87
CA LYS A 92 -2.51 1.42 29.02
C LYS A 92 -1.34 1.54 28.04
N LEU A 93 -0.48 0.52 27.98
CA LEU A 93 0.66 0.51 27.09
C LEU A 93 0.26 0.60 25.60
N ALA A 94 -0.76 -0.14 25.19
CA ALA A 94 -1.28 -0.08 23.81
C ALA A 94 -1.84 1.32 23.50
N ARG A 95 -2.63 1.90 24.41
CA ARG A 95 -3.18 3.26 24.27
C ARG A 95 -2.08 4.32 24.17
N GLU A 96 -1.06 4.25 25.03
CA GLU A 96 0.08 5.17 25.01
C GLU A 96 0.90 5.08 23.72
N ARG A 97 1.03 3.87 23.16
CA ARG A 97 1.72 3.68 21.87
C ARG A 97 0.91 4.28 20.73
N LEU A 98 -0.40 4.04 20.69
CA LEU A 98 -1.31 4.63 19.71
C LEU A 98 -1.30 6.16 19.81
N GLN A 99 -1.31 6.72 21.04
CA GLN A 99 -1.25 8.17 21.25
C GLN A 99 0.06 8.75 20.70
N ARG A 100 1.20 8.13 21.03
CA ARG A 100 2.49 8.58 20.51
C ARG A 100 2.55 8.52 18.98
N GLU A 101 1.96 7.49 18.37
CA GLU A 101 1.88 7.41 16.91
C GLU A 101 0.98 8.52 16.33
N SER A 102 -0.16 8.81 16.99
CA SER A 102 -1.04 9.91 16.59
C SER A 102 -0.34 11.26 16.68
N ASP A 103 0.37 11.52 17.78
CA ASP A 103 1.14 12.74 17.97
C ASP A 103 2.24 12.90 16.91
N GLN A 104 2.95 11.81 16.56
CA GLN A 104 3.92 11.81 15.47
C GLN A 104 3.29 12.16 14.13
N VAL A 105 2.13 11.57 13.83
CA VAL A 105 1.37 11.88 12.59
C VAL A 105 1.02 13.37 12.53
N GLN A 106 0.57 13.96 13.64
CA GLN A 106 0.24 15.38 13.69
C GLN A 106 1.46 16.28 13.43
N VAL A 107 2.61 15.95 14.05
CA VAL A 107 3.87 16.67 13.80
C VAL A 107 4.27 16.58 12.33
N MET A 108 4.20 15.39 11.73
CA MET A 108 4.52 15.21 10.32
C MET A 108 3.57 15.97 9.40
N LEU A 109 2.27 15.95 9.68
CA LEU A 109 1.27 16.69 8.90
C LEU A 109 1.46 18.22 9.02
N ALA A 110 1.82 18.72 10.19
CA ALA A 110 2.12 20.15 10.39
C ALA A 110 3.33 20.63 9.58
N GLY A 111 4.25 19.72 9.24
CA GLY A 111 5.40 20.01 8.37
C GLY A 111 5.08 20.05 6.88
N ILE A 112 3.85 19.66 6.46
CA ILE A 112 3.43 19.64 5.06
C ILE A 112 2.57 20.84 4.76
N ALA A 113 2.98 21.66 3.78
CA ALA A 113 2.23 22.86 3.39
C ALA A 113 0.81 22.52 2.90
N ASP A 114 -0.15 23.44 3.10
CA ASP A 114 -1.56 23.18 2.79
C ASP A 114 -1.83 22.93 1.31
N ASN A 115 -1.01 23.48 0.43
CA ASN A 115 -1.08 23.30 -1.01
C ASN A 115 -0.34 22.04 -1.50
N GLU A 116 0.34 21.32 -0.62
CA GLU A 116 1.00 20.08 -0.99
C GLU A 116 0.02 18.90 -0.98
N MET A 117 0.16 18.03 -1.99
CA MET A 117 -0.65 16.82 -2.10
C MET A 117 -0.27 15.82 -0.99
N LEU A 118 -1.28 15.38 -0.26
CA LEU A 118 -1.14 14.29 0.70
C LEU A 118 -1.19 12.93 0.00
N PRO A 119 -0.51 11.92 0.55
CA PRO A 119 -0.64 10.55 0.06
C PRO A 119 -2.09 10.05 0.13
N ALA A 120 -2.43 9.09 -0.73
CA ALA A 120 -3.74 8.45 -0.72
C ALA A 120 -4.12 7.97 0.69
N GLY A 121 -5.36 8.20 1.08
CA GLY A 121 -5.90 7.78 2.38
C GLY A 121 -5.45 8.60 3.59
N VAL A 122 -4.50 9.52 3.43
CA VAL A 122 -4.07 10.44 4.48
C VAL A 122 -5.01 11.64 4.53
N VAL A 123 -5.48 11.96 5.72
CA VAL A 123 -6.32 13.14 5.99
C VAL A 123 -5.64 14.04 7.01
N ARG A 124 -5.87 15.34 6.93
CA ARG A 124 -5.27 16.31 7.88
C ARG A 124 -5.91 16.28 9.27
N THR A 125 -7.12 15.70 9.37
CA THR A 125 -7.83 15.61 10.64
C THR A 125 -7.13 14.59 11.55
N PRO A 126 -6.77 14.98 12.77
CA PRO A 126 -6.16 14.06 13.72
C PRO A 126 -7.09 12.87 14.02
N VAL A 127 -6.51 11.71 14.24
CA VAL A 127 -7.24 10.56 14.75
C VAL A 127 -7.15 10.62 16.28
N GLU A 128 -8.26 10.95 16.92
CA GLU A 128 -8.35 10.96 18.38
C GLU A 128 -8.52 9.54 18.91
N ILE A 129 -7.74 9.20 19.93
CA ILE A 129 -7.87 7.90 20.61
C ILE A 129 -9.04 8.01 21.59
N PRO A 130 -10.07 7.14 21.48
CA PRO A 130 -11.23 7.26 22.35
C PRO A 130 -10.89 7.07 23.83
N THR A 131 -11.58 7.84 24.65
CA THR A 131 -11.53 7.72 26.10
C THR A 131 -12.35 6.53 26.58
N LEU A 132 -12.22 6.14 27.85
CA LEU A 132 -13.09 5.13 28.44
C LEU A 132 -14.55 5.59 28.50
N ASP A 133 -14.80 6.89 28.59
CA ASP A 133 -16.18 7.43 28.58
C ASP A 133 -16.81 7.30 27.20
N ASP A 134 -16.04 7.50 26.13
CA ASP A 134 -16.51 7.20 24.76
C ASP A 134 -16.85 5.71 24.61
N VAL A 135 -16.00 4.83 25.14
CA VAL A 135 -16.23 3.38 25.11
C VAL A 135 -17.46 2.97 25.92
N ARG A 136 -17.75 3.65 27.04
CA ARG A 136 -18.96 3.42 27.85
C ARG A 136 -20.26 3.73 27.11
N GLN A 137 -20.26 4.71 26.23
CA GLN A 137 -21.43 5.10 25.47
C GLN A 137 -21.89 3.99 24.52
N GLY A 138 -21.01 3.07 24.17
CA GLY A 138 -21.31 1.88 23.38
C GLY A 138 -20.15 1.48 22.46
N PRO A 139 -20.31 0.37 21.75
CA PRO A 139 -19.28 -0.11 20.85
C PRO A 139 -19.08 0.87 19.69
N ILE A 140 -17.83 1.32 19.50
CA ILE A 140 -17.46 2.21 18.41
C ILE A 140 -17.27 1.38 17.14
N LYS A 141 -18.19 1.54 16.19
CA LYS A 141 -18.17 0.77 14.94
C LYS A 141 -16.88 1.02 14.15
N GLY A 142 -16.19 -0.06 13.80
CA GLY A 142 -14.98 0.01 12.99
C GLY A 142 -13.74 0.57 13.72
N LEU A 143 -13.75 0.60 15.05
CA LEU A 143 -12.68 1.15 15.89
C LEU A 143 -11.30 0.60 15.52
N GLN A 144 -11.17 -0.72 15.35
CA GLN A 144 -9.88 -1.33 14.95
C GLN A 144 -9.36 -0.76 13.62
N LYS A 145 -10.23 -0.62 12.62
CA LYS A 145 -9.86 -0.06 11.31
C LYS A 145 -9.46 1.41 11.44
N TRP A 146 -10.16 2.13 12.28
CA TRP A 146 -9.89 3.54 12.56
C TRP A 146 -8.53 3.71 13.25
N LEU A 147 -8.28 3.00 14.34
CA LEU A 147 -7.00 3.05 15.06
C LEU A 147 -5.83 2.54 14.20
N ALA A 148 -6.02 1.46 13.45
CA ALA A 148 -5.00 0.96 12.52
C ALA A 148 -4.64 1.97 11.41
N SER A 149 -5.53 2.96 11.14
CA SER A 149 -5.20 4.03 10.19
C SER A 149 -4.12 4.97 10.69
N ILE A 150 -3.90 5.08 12.00
CA ILE A 150 -2.84 5.92 12.58
C ILE A 150 -1.48 5.42 12.10
N SER A 151 -1.19 4.13 12.35
CA SER A 151 0.07 3.51 11.91
C SER A 151 0.23 3.56 10.39
N ALA A 152 -0.85 3.31 9.63
CA ALA A 152 -0.81 3.38 8.18
C ALA A 152 -0.55 4.81 7.67
N THR A 153 -1.14 5.82 8.30
CA THR A 153 -0.88 7.25 7.99
C THR A 153 0.57 7.61 8.27
N ARG A 154 1.09 7.26 9.46
CA ARG A 154 2.49 7.47 9.81
C ARG A 154 3.43 6.84 8.77
N ASP A 155 3.20 5.58 8.44
CA ASP A 155 4.04 4.85 7.49
C ASP A 155 3.98 5.44 6.09
N SER A 156 2.80 5.92 5.66
CA SER A 156 2.62 6.60 4.38
C SER A 156 3.37 7.94 4.32
N LEU A 157 3.32 8.71 5.40
CA LEU A 157 4.05 9.97 5.51
C LEU A 157 5.57 9.74 5.55
N GLN A 158 6.04 8.74 6.29
CA GLN A 158 7.45 8.35 6.30
C GLN A 158 7.93 7.87 4.93
N LEU A 159 7.10 7.12 4.20
CA LEU A 159 7.39 6.73 2.83
C LEU A 159 7.53 7.96 1.93
N ARG A 160 6.62 8.93 2.04
CA ARG A 160 6.70 10.20 1.31
C ARG A 160 8.03 10.93 1.59
N GLU A 161 8.42 11.07 2.84
CA GLU A 161 9.70 11.70 3.21
C GLU A 161 10.89 11.02 2.54
N LEU A 162 10.95 9.68 2.59
CA LEU A 162 12.03 8.91 1.96
C LEU A 162 12.05 9.11 0.45
N VAL A 163 10.89 9.12 -0.18
CA VAL A 163 10.75 9.33 -1.64
C VAL A 163 11.22 10.72 -2.04
N MET A 164 10.90 11.76 -1.24
CA MET A 164 11.32 13.13 -1.54
C MET A 164 12.84 13.32 -1.49
N LEU A 165 13.55 12.45 -0.78
CA LEU A 165 15.02 12.38 -0.77
C LEU A 165 15.58 11.57 -1.96
N GLY A 166 14.74 10.84 -2.70
CA GLY A 166 15.11 10.04 -3.85
C GLY A 166 15.31 10.86 -5.14
N ASP A 167 15.63 10.15 -6.20
CA ASP A 167 15.76 10.73 -7.55
C ASP A 167 14.39 11.05 -8.19
N ASP A 168 14.43 11.67 -9.37
CA ASP A 168 13.21 12.07 -10.10
C ASP A 168 12.35 10.87 -10.50
N ASN A 169 12.97 9.72 -10.83
CA ASN A 169 12.24 8.51 -11.20
C ASN A 169 11.48 7.96 -9.98
N THR A 170 12.11 7.93 -8.82
CA THR A 170 11.49 7.50 -7.55
C THR A 170 10.31 8.41 -7.19
N ARG A 171 10.47 9.74 -7.34
CA ARG A 171 9.41 10.71 -7.10
C ARG A 171 8.24 10.54 -8.09
N ALA A 172 8.55 10.41 -9.38
CA ALA A 172 7.53 10.19 -10.42
C ALA A 172 6.76 8.88 -10.20
N TRP A 173 7.47 7.81 -9.86
CA TRP A 173 6.85 6.53 -9.50
C TRP A 173 5.90 6.69 -8.32
N TYR A 174 6.36 7.30 -7.23
CA TYR A 174 5.54 7.49 -6.03
C TYR A 174 4.26 8.29 -6.34
N HIS A 175 4.38 9.38 -7.09
CA HIS A 175 3.21 10.16 -7.50
C HIS A 175 2.23 9.34 -8.33
N SER A 176 2.71 8.41 -9.15
CA SER A 176 1.85 7.55 -9.95
C SER A 176 1.07 6.51 -9.11
N VAL A 177 1.67 5.99 -8.02
CA VAL A 177 1.06 4.92 -7.21
C VAL A 177 0.36 5.44 -5.95
N ALA A 178 0.82 6.54 -5.37
CA ALA A 178 0.30 7.11 -4.13
C ALA A 178 -0.71 8.23 -4.34
N SER A 179 -0.99 8.64 -5.59
CA SER A 179 -2.05 9.61 -5.88
C SER A 179 -3.41 9.05 -5.45
N PRO A 180 -4.29 9.88 -4.83
CA PRO A 180 -5.65 9.49 -4.48
C PRO A 180 -6.46 8.96 -5.68
N ASP A 181 -6.20 9.49 -6.86
CA ASP A 181 -6.88 9.15 -8.12
C ASP A 181 -6.16 8.03 -8.90
N SER A 182 -5.11 7.43 -8.33
CA SER A 182 -4.33 6.42 -9.02
C SER A 182 -5.10 5.11 -9.17
N VAL A 183 -5.28 4.67 -10.41
CA VAL A 183 -5.78 3.34 -10.75
C VAL A 183 -4.66 2.27 -10.71
N ALA A 184 -3.41 2.69 -10.54
CA ALA A 184 -2.26 1.78 -10.53
C ALA A 184 -2.36 0.70 -9.45
N ASN A 185 -3.04 1.02 -8.34
CA ASN A 185 -3.23 0.10 -7.22
C ASN A 185 -4.39 -0.88 -7.42
N ASP A 186 -5.23 -0.67 -8.43
CA ASP A 186 -6.34 -1.58 -8.71
C ASP A 186 -5.83 -2.94 -9.18
N PHE A 187 -4.64 -3.00 -9.77
CA PHE A 187 -3.95 -4.25 -10.07
C PHE A 187 -3.88 -5.22 -8.87
N TRP A 188 -3.68 -4.70 -7.64
CA TRP A 188 -3.61 -5.48 -6.42
C TRP A 188 -4.98 -5.80 -5.80
N ARG A 189 -6.01 -5.06 -6.20
CA ARG A 189 -7.38 -5.20 -5.67
C ARG A 189 -8.24 -6.13 -6.50
N VAL A 190 -7.93 -6.25 -7.80
CA VAL A 190 -8.70 -7.07 -8.71
C VAL A 190 -8.37 -8.53 -8.47
N ILE A 191 -9.36 -9.28 -7.97
CA ILE A 191 -9.32 -10.74 -7.97
C ILE A 191 -9.76 -11.19 -9.37
N PRO A 192 -8.87 -11.74 -10.19
CA PRO A 192 -9.22 -12.17 -11.52
C PRO A 192 -10.19 -13.34 -11.44
N SER A 193 -11.47 -13.08 -11.74
CA SER A 193 -12.53 -14.10 -11.74
C SER A 193 -12.56 -14.95 -13.01
N TYR A 194 -11.87 -14.52 -14.06
CA TYR A 194 -11.79 -15.24 -15.34
C TYR A 194 -10.34 -15.53 -15.72
N GLN A 195 -10.09 -16.69 -16.29
CA GLN A 195 -8.74 -17.08 -16.75
C GLN A 195 -8.13 -16.09 -17.75
N THR A 196 -8.96 -15.44 -18.56
CA THR A 196 -8.54 -14.46 -19.57
C THR A 196 -7.98 -13.16 -19.00
N VAL A 197 -8.25 -12.87 -17.72
CA VAL A 197 -7.74 -11.67 -17.02
C VAL A 197 -6.70 -12.02 -15.96
N GLN A 198 -6.36 -13.30 -15.82
CA GLN A 198 -5.29 -13.76 -14.93
C GLN A 198 -3.94 -13.46 -15.55
N VAL A 199 -3.10 -12.75 -14.81
CA VAL A 199 -1.69 -12.62 -15.17
C VAL A 199 -1.01 -13.96 -14.95
N SER A 200 -0.31 -14.45 -15.95
CA SER A 200 0.36 -15.77 -15.81
C SER A 200 1.39 -15.75 -14.67
N PRO A 201 1.65 -16.90 -14.03
CA PRO A 201 2.66 -17.00 -12.97
C PRO A 201 4.06 -16.50 -13.40
N THR A 202 4.36 -16.55 -14.69
CA THR A 202 5.63 -16.06 -15.26
C THR A 202 5.66 -14.54 -15.37
N HIS A 203 4.55 -13.90 -15.74
CA HIS A 203 4.48 -12.45 -15.94
C HIS A 203 4.16 -11.69 -14.65
N PHE A 204 3.48 -12.32 -13.70
CA PHE A 204 3.11 -11.66 -12.44
C PHE A 204 4.32 -11.10 -11.66
N PRO A 205 5.42 -11.86 -11.45
CA PRO A 205 6.60 -11.33 -10.78
C PRO A 205 7.23 -10.13 -11.50
N ILE A 206 7.21 -10.13 -12.84
CA ILE A 206 7.73 -9.03 -13.65
C ILE A 206 6.88 -7.79 -13.43
N ALA A 207 5.55 -7.90 -13.58
CA ALA A 207 4.63 -6.79 -13.38
C ALA A 207 4.69 -6.25 -11.94
N ALA A 208 4.73 -7.14 -10.95
CA ALA A 208 4.84 -6.77 -9.55
C ALA A 208 6.15 -6.02 -9.24
N ARG A 209 7.28 -6.49 -9.77
CA ARG A 209 8.58 -5.81 -9.61
C ARG A 209 8.61 -4.45 -10.29
N MET A 210 8.04 -4.31 -11.49
CA MET A 210 7.91 -3.02 -12.16
C MET A 210 7.06 -2.06 -11.33
N HIS A 211 5.92 -2.54 -10.81
CA HIS A 211 5.06 -1.73 -9.95
C HIS A 211 5.75 -1.28 -8.66
N LEU A 212 6.65 -2.10 -8.12
CA LEU A 212 7.42 -1.82 -6.90
C LEU A 212 8.76 -1.12 -7.17
N LEU A 213 9.04 -0.70 -8.40
CA LEU A 213 10.32 -0.10 -8.83
C LEU A 213 11.52 -0.99 -8.45
N GLN A 214 11.37 -2.30 -8.62
CA GLN A 214 12.41 -3.28 -8.30
C GLN A 214 13.15 -3.72 -9.53
N ARG A 215 14.45 -3.99 -9.36
CA ARG A 215 15.29 -4.52 -10.43
C ARG A 215 14.70 -5.79 -11.03
N GLN A 216 14.73 -5.86 -12.36
CA GLN A 216 14.27 -7.00 -13.14
C GLN A 216 15.45 -7.91 -13.45
N PRO A 217 15.53 -9.12 -12.88
CA PRO A 217 16.66 -10.04 -13.14
C PRO A 217 16.85 -10.33 -14.64
N VAL A 218 15.75 -10.38 -15.38
CA VAL A 218 15.77 -10.61 -16.85
C VAL A 218 16.44 -9.48 -17.63
N LEU A 219 16.58 -8.29 -17.04
CA LEU A 219 17.22 -7.15 -17.66
C LEU A 219 18.71 -7.02 -17.33
N ALA A 220 19.22 -7.81 -16.38
CA ALA A 220 20.61 -7.72 -15.94
C ALA A 220 21.65 -7.89 -17.09
N ALA A 221 21.28 -8.62 -18.14
CA ALA A 221 22.12 -8.83 -19.33
C ALA A 221 21.79 -7.88 -20.48
N ILE A 222 20.83 -6.96 -20.32
CA ILE A 222 20.38 -6.05 -21.37
C ILE A 222 20.88 -4.65 -21.06
N HIS A 223 21.95 -4.23 -21.73
CA HIS A 223 22.55 -2.91 -21.51
C HIS A 223 21.96 -1.82 -22.41
N SER A 224 21.45 -2.20 -23.57
CA SER A 224 20.89 -1.22 -24.52
C SER A 224 19.61 -1.71 -25.16
N CYS A 225 18.69 -0.79 -25.38
CA CYS A 225 17.42 -1.05 -26.04
C CYS A 225 17.64 -1.26 -27.55
N ARG A 226 17.17 -2.37 -28.08
CA ARG A 226 17.25 -2.67 -29.51
C ARG A 226 16.49 -1.67 -30.41
N LYS A 227 15.49 -0.96 -29.83
CA LYS A 227 14.62 -0.03 -30.58
C LYS A 227 15.19 1.40 -30.64
N CYS A 228 15.69 1.92 -29.51
CA CYS A 228 16.18 3.31 -29.44
C CYS A 228 17.69 3.43 -29.22
N GLN A 229 18.39 2.31 -28.97
CA GLN A 229 19.83 2.24 -28.70
C GLN A 229 20.26 2.94 -27.38
N GLN A 230 19.28 3.39 -26.57
CA GLN A 230 19.58 3.97 -25.27
C GLN A 230 19.83 2.88 -24.23
N GLU A 231 20.51 3.27 -23.17
CA GLU A 231 20.73 2.40 -22.01
C GLU A 231 19.37 1.98 -21.41
N VAL A 232 19.29 0.73 -20.98
CA VAL A 232 18.09 0.15 -20.33
C VAL A 232 18.35 0.14 -18.84
N ASP A 233 17.49 0.83 -18.10
CA ASP A 233 17.49 0.75 -16.64
C ASP A 233 17.07 -0.65 -16.17
N GLN A 234 17.57 -1.06 -15.01
CA GLN A 234 17.32 -2.39 -14.49
C GLN A 234 15.92 -2.56 -13.89
N GLU A 235 15.23 -1.49 -13.60
CA GLU A 235 13.85 -1.43 -13.10
C GLU A 235 12.83 -1.63 -14.23
N GLY A 236 13.25 -1.41 -15.49
CA GLY A 236 12.42 -1.58 -16.69
C GLY A 236 11.60 -0.34 -17.06
N MET A 237 11.86 0.79 -16.42
CA MET A 237 11.16 2.05 -16.72
C MET A 237 11.42 2.53 -18.14
N HIS A 238 12.60 2.25 -18.67
CA HIS A 238 12.92 2.53 -20.06
C HIS A 238 11.87 1.98 -21.04
N PHE A 239 11.37 0.77 -20.82
CA PHE A 239 10.36 0.16 -21.70
C PHE A 239 9.02 0.88 -21.67
N MET A 240 8.71 1.55 -20.58
CA MET A 240 7.49 2.38 -20.46
C MET A 240 7.64 3.73 -21.18
N GLN A 241 8.88 4.21 -21.32
CA GLN A 241 9.19 5.53 -21.87
C GLN A 241 9.92 5.46 -23.22
N CYS A 242 10.24 4.25 -23.71
CA CYS A 242 11.01 4.03 -24.91
C CYS A 242 10.33 4.68 -26.13
N ARG A 243 11.01 5.65 -26.72
CA ARG A 243 10.64 6.24 -28.00
C ARG A 243 11.52 5.65 -29.09
N PRO A 244 10.99 4.78 -29.97
CA PRO A 244 11.79 4.28 -31.09
C PRO A 244 12.24 5.44 -31.97
N ARG A 245 13.40 5.29 -32.55
CA ARG A 245 13.88 6.26 -33.55
C ARG A 245 12.93 6.26 -34.74
N LYS A 246 12.53 7.44 -35.18
CA LYS A 246 11.59 7.62 -36.30
C LYS A 246 12.11 7.01 -37.60
N ASP A 247 13.44 6.91 -37.74
CA ASP A 247 14.17 6.36 -38.89
C ASP A 247 14.05 4.82 -39.02
N MET A 248 13.60 4.12 -37.97
CA MET A 248 13.48 2.66 -37.99
C MET A 248 12.11 2.16 -38.47
N GLY A 249 11.17 3.03 -38.86
CA GLY A 249 9.84 2.66 -39.35
C GLY A 249 8.98 1.89 -38.34
N LEU A 250 9.46 1.79 -37.11
CA LEU A 250 8.73 1.13 -36.00
C LEU A 250 7.79 2.18 -35.40
N GLY A 251 6.49 1.94 -35.51
CA GLY A 251 5.48 2.76 -34.84
C GLY A 251 5.77 2.92 -33.35
N ASP A 252 5.24 4.00 -32.77
CA ASP A 252 5.39 4.26 -31.34
C ASP A 252 4.95 3.02 -30.54
N PRO A 253 5.81 2.40 -29.72
CA PRO A 253 5.45 1.22 -28.95
C PRO A 253 4.32 1.52 -27.95
N PHE A 254 4.17 2.77 -27.53
CA PHE A 254 3.06 3.20 -26.70
C PHE A 254 1.73 3.09 -27.48
N SER A 255 1.71 3.50 -28.73
CA SER A 255 0.56 3.31 -29.62
C SER A 255 0.24 1.83 -29.83
N ALA A 256 1.26 1.00 -30.04
CA ALA A 256 1.04 -0.45 -30.22
C ALA A 256 0.47 -1.13 -28.95
N VAL A 257 0.96 -0.76 -27.76
CA VAL A 257 0.43 -1.25 -26.47
C VAL A 257 -0.97 -0.70 -26.22
N HIS A 258 -1.17 0.60 -26.46
CA HIS A 258 -2.47 1.25 -26.35
C HIS A 258 -3.48 0.58 -27.29
N ASP A 259 -3.16 0.38 -28.55
CA ASP A 259 -4.05 -0.24 -29.53
C ASP A 259 -4.32 -1.72 -29.23
N ALA A 260 -3.35 -2.43 -28.65
CA ALA A 260 -3.55 -3.79 -28.17
C ALA A 260 -4.53 -3.80 -26.98
N LEU A 261 -4.34 -2.90 -26.01
CA LEU A 261 -5.23 -2.76 -24.85
C LEU A 261 -6.65 -2.37 -25.28
N VAL A 262 -6.79 -1.39 -26.16
CA VAL A 262 -8.10 -0.96 -26.69
C VAL A 262 -8.81 -2.10 -27.42
N ARG A 263 -8.08 -2.90 -28.20
CA ARG A 263 -8.64 -4.09 -28.87
C ARG A 263 -9.10 -5.15 -27.88
N GLU A 264 -8.32 -5.42 -26.83
CA GLU A 264 -8.69 -6.40 -25.79
C GLU A 264 -9.91 -5.92 -24.99
N VAL A 265 -9.93 -4.66 -24.56
CA VAL A 265 -11.08 -4.07 -23.86
C VAL A 265 -12.32 -4.09 -24.75
N ALA A 266 -12.20 -3.69 -26.02
CA ALA A 266 -13.31 -3.75 -26.99
C ALA A 266 -13.79 -5.19 -27.23
N SER A 267 -12.88 -6.17 -27.27
CA SER A 267 -13.23 -7.59 -27.38
C SER A 267 -13.97 -8.09 -26.14
N ALA A 268 -13.52 -7.74 -24.96
CA ALA A 268 -14.16 -8.10 -23.71
C ALA A 268 -15.57 -7.46 -23.60
N LEU A 269 -15.68 -6.17 -23.94
CA LEU A 269 -16.98 -5.47 -23.96
C LEU A 269 -17.97 -6.08 -24.95
N ARG A 270 -17.54 -6.49 -26.15
CA ARG A 270 -18.41 -7.17 -27.12
C ARG A 270 -18.92 -8.52 -26.63
N LYS A 271 -18.13 -9.24 -25.84
CA LYS A 271 -18.56 -10.50 -25.21
C LYS A 271 -19.64 -10.30 -24.15
N VAL A 272 -19.54 -9.19 -23.39
CA VAL A 272 -20.50 -8.86 -22.32
C VAL A 272 -21.75 -8.16 -22.87
N TYR A 273 -21.59 -7.37 -23.95
CA TYR A 273 -22.68 -6.59 -24.58
C TYR A 273 -22.78 -6.93 -26.08
N PRO A 274 -23.34 -8.09 -26.45
CA PRO A 274 -23.42 -8.51 -27.84
C PRO A 274 -24.29 -7.60 -28.75
N GLY A 275 -25.04 -6.66 -28.15
CA GLY A 275 -25.86 -5.68 -28.85
C GLY A 275 -25.18 -4.40 -29.35
N GLY A 276 -23.88 -4.29 -29.20
CA GLY A 276 -23.06 -3.22 -29.77
C GLY A 276 -22.90 -2.00 -28.86
N VAL A 277 -21.69 -1.80 -28.30
CA VAL A 277 -21.22 -0.48 -27.89
C VAL A 277 -20.69 0.21 -29.15
N GLY A 278 -21.43 1.15 -29.70
CA GLY A 278 -20.97 1.99 -30.80
C GLY A 278 -19.83 2.88 -30.27
N LEU A 279 -18.60 2.44 -30.47
CA LEU A 279 -17.44 3.32 -30.32
C LEU A 279 -17.43 4.21 -31.58
N SER A 280 -17.95 5.43 -31.44
CA SER A 280 -17.72 6.48 -32.45
C SER A 280 -16.21 6.71 -32.58
N ARG A 281 -15.72 6.68 -33.82
CA ARG A 281 -14.33 7.04 -34.17
C ARG A 281 -14.08 8.51 -33.96
#